data_b6e8b494edcfd3fdd9184233974279f8
#
_entry.id   b6e8b494edcfd3fdd9184233974279f8
#
_cell.length_a   1.000
_cell.length_b   1.000
_cell.length_c   1.000
_cell.angle_alpha   90.00
_cell.angle_beta   90.00
_cell.angle_gamma   90.00
#
_symmetry.space_group_name_H-M   'P 1'
#
loop_
_entity.id
_entity.type
_entity.pdbx_description
1 polymer ?
#
loop_
_entity_poly.entity_id
_entity_poly.type
_entity_poly.pdbx_seq_one_letter_code
_entity_poly.pdbx_strand_id
1 'polypeptide(L)'
;MNTAFRKELFPLLYLPCEVTFRYTYILRGIIAQPIMWQYDYHLGFTNATVKQERNPHDFMADFESEIPCYLYAEKVFDLANKIATSNNSISDNLFNVYVKLNEFGIVSKNEIEI
;
A
#
# COMPACT_ATOMS: atom_id res chain seq x y z
N MET A 1 7.00 -4.01 -11.71
CA MET A 1 6.87 -5.21 -10.86
C MET A 1 6.03 -6.27 -11.55
N ASN A 2 6.38 -7.51 -11.37
CA ASN A 2 5.64 -8.64 -11.93
C ASN A 2 4.92 -9.36 -10.80
N THR A 3 3.64 -9.02 -10.60
CA THR A 3 2.83 -9.51 -9.47
C THR A 3 1.48 -9.98 -9.96
N ALA A 4 1.03 -11.14 -9.49
CA ALA A 4 -0.29 -11.66 -9.77
C ALA A 4 -1.17 -11.55 -8.52
N PHE A 5 -2.42 -11.12 -8.69
CA PHE A 5 -3.39 -10.97 -7.62
C PHE A 5 -4.62 -11.85 -7.88
N ARG A 6 -5.18 -12.43 -6.84
CA ARG A 6 -6.47 -13.07 -6.92
C ARG A 6 -7.57 -12.02 -7.09
N LYS A 7 -8.62 -12.37 -7.81
CA LYS A 7 -9.73 -11.45 -8.11
C LYS A 7 -10.35 -10.83 -6.85
N GLU A 8 -10.44 -11.60 -5.78
CA GLU A 8 -11.03 -11.16 -4.51
C GLU A 8 -10.24 -10.03 -3.86
N LEU A 9 -8.97 -9.86 -4.25
CA LEU A 9 -8.07 -8.85 -3.70
C LEU A 9 -8.00 -7.58 -4.55
N PHE A 10 -8.77 -7.48 -5.63
CA PHE A 10 -8.70 -6.33 -6.54
C PHE A 10 -8.92 -4.97 -5.86
N PRO A 11 -9.79 -4.82 -4.84
CA PRO A 11 -9.88 -3.53 -4.13
C PRO A 11 -8.55 -3.06 -3.54
N LEU A 12 -7.66 -3.99 -3.19
CA LEU A 12 -6.35 -3.66 -2.63
C LEU A 12 -5.35 -3.16 -3.67
N LEU A 13 -5.72 -3.18 -4.96
CA LEU A 13 -4.91 -2.61 -6.04
C LEU A 13 -5.04 -1.10 -6.14
N TYR A 14 -5.92 -0.47 -5.37
CA TYR A 14 -6.05 0.97 -5.35
C TYR A 14 -4.71 1.63 -5.05
N LEU A 15 -4.34 2.58 -5.88
CA LEU A 15 -3.10 3.34 -5.73
C LEU A 15 -3.43 4.72 -5.13
N PRO A 16 -2.86 5.08 -3.97
CA PRO A 16 -3.05 6.42 -3.44
C PRO A 16 -2.47 7.46 -4.39
N CYS A 17 -3.20 8.55 -4.61
CA CYS A 17 -2.83 9.56 -5.60
C CYS A 17 -2.31 10.86 -4.98
N GLU A 18 -2.41 11.01 -3.67
CA GLU A 18 -1.99 12.23 -2.95
C GLU A 18 -0.62 12.09 -2.27
N VAL A 19 0.13 11.05 -2.60
CA VAL A 19 1.49 10.82 -2.09
C VAL A 19 2.48 10.83 -3.25
N THR A 20 3.79 10.89 -2.94
CA THR A 20 4.81 10.89 -4.00
C THR A 20 4.72 9.61 -4.84
N PHE A 21 5.10 9.70 -6.11
CA PHE A 21 4.98 8.59 -7.07
C PHE A 21 5.65 7.31 -6.57
N ARG A 22 6.85 7.40 -6.02
CA ARG A 22 7.56 6.22 -5.53
C ARG A 22 6.91 5.63 -4.29
N TYR A 23 6.35 6.47 -3.43
CA TYR A 23 5.68 6.03 -2.20
C TYR A 23 4.35 5.33 -2.48
N THR A 24 3.71 5.62 -3.61
CA THR A 24 2.41 5.07 -3.99
C THR A 24 2.39 3.54 -3.92
N TYR A 25 3.34 2.87 -4.55
CA TYR A 25 3.40 1.41 -4.58
C TYR A 25 3.78 0.82 -3.22
N ILE A 26 4.68 1.48 -2.52
CA ILE A 26 5.14 1.03 -1.20
C ILE A 26 3.99 1.14 -0.19
N LEU A 27 3.30 2.27 -0.18
CA LEU A 27 2.16 2.50 0.72
C LEU A 27 1.04 1.49 0.46
N ARG A 28 0.73 1.23 -0.79
CA ARG A 28 -0.26 0.22 -1.16
C ARG A 28 0.08 -1.14 -0.56
N GLY A 29 1.32 -1.57 -0.69
CA GLY A 29 1.77 -2.87 -0.16
C GLY A 29 1.69 -2.94 1.36
N ILE A 30 2.08 -1.87 2.04
CA ILE A 30 2.05 -1.81 3.51
C ILE A 30 0.61 -1.90 4.03
N ILE A 31 -0.33 -1.27 3.35
CA ILE A 31 -1.75 -1.30 3.73
C ILE A 31 -2.38 -2.64 3.36
N ALA A 32 -2.06 -3.18 2.19
CA ALA A 32 -2.72 -4.38 1.67
C ALA A 32 -2.45 -5.63 2.50
N GLN A 33 -1.23 -5.83 2.97
CA GLN A 33 -0.86 -7.08 3.64
C GLN A 33 -1.63 -7.35 4.94
N PRO A 34 -1.74 -6.41 5.88
CA PRO A 34 -2.56 -6.64 7.08
C PRO A 34 -4.02 -6.98 6.75
N ILE A 35 -4.58 -6.38 5.71
CA ILE A 35 -5.93 -6.68 5.27
C ILE A 35 -6.00 -8.09 4.69
N MET A 36 -5.05 -8.47 3.85
CA MET A 36 -4.99 -9.82 3.27
C MET A 36 -4.91 -10.89 4.34
N TRP A 37 -4.14 -10.67 5.41
CA TRP A 37 -3.97 -11.65 6.48
C TRP A 37 -5.28 -11.94 7.23
N GLN A 38 -6.17 -10.98 7.32
CA GLN A 38 -7.48 -11.18 7.96
C GLN A 38 -8.37 -12.16 7.20
N TYR A 39 -8.11 -12.36 5.90
CA TYR A 39 -8.86 -13.27 5.04
C TYR A 39 -8.05 -14.50 4.64
N ASP A 40 -6.94 -14.75 5.34
CA ASP A 40 -6.04 -15.88 5.11
C ASP A 40 -5.38 -15.89 3.73
N TYR A 41 -5.13 -14.70 3.19
CA TYR A 41 -4.33 -14.51 1.98
C TYR A 41 -2.91 -14.10 2.34
N HIS A 42 -1.93 -14.63 1.62
CA HIS A 42 -0.52 -14.38 1.88
C HIS A 42 0.23 -14.04 0.61
N LEU A 43 1.28 -13.24 0.75
CA LEU A 43 2.20 -12.94 -0.33
C LEU A 43 3.22 -14.08 -0.46
N GLY A 44 3.38 -14.59 -1.68
CA GLY A 44 4.37 -15.60 -1.99
C GLY A 44 5.28 -15.14 -3.12
N PHE A 45 6.45 -15.76 -3.23
CA PHE A 45 7.42 -15.46 -4.26
C PHE A 45 7.70 -16.70 -5.09
N THR A 46 7.85 -16.53 -6.40
CA THR A 46 8.23 -17.58 -7.33
C THR A 46 9.60 -17.25 -7.95
N ASN A 47 10.11 -18.18 -8.76
CA ASN A 47 11.29 -17.89 -9.56
C ASN A 47 10.99 -16.75 -10.53
N ALA A 48 12.05 -16.05 -10.95
CA ALA A 48 11.91 -14.94 -11.90
C ALA A 48 11.29 -15.41 -13.21
N THR A 49 10.26 -14.70 -13.67
CA THR A 49 9.57 -14.96 -14.93
C THR A 49 9.79 -13.87 -15.96
N VAL A 50 10.29 -12.71 -15.53
CA VAL A 50 10.59 -11.57 -16.42
C VAL A 50 11.92 -10.96 -16.04
N LYS A 51 12.54 -10.27 -17.01
CA LYS A 51 13.77 -9.51 -16.81
C LYS A 51 13.50 -8.07 -17.21
N GLN A 52 13.91 -7.13 -16.37
CA GLN A 52 13.77 -5.70 -16.64
C GLN A 52 15.14 -5.04 -16.74
N GLU A 53 15.33 -4.26 -17.80
CA GLU A 53 16.48 -3.36 -17.92
C GLU A 53 16.04 -2.01 -17.39
N ARG A 54 16.73 -1.53 -16.34
CA ARG A 54 16.38 -0.27 -15.70
C ARG A 54 17.08 0.88 -16.39
N ASN A 55 16.35 1.99 -16.56
CA ASN A 55 16.95 3.24 -16.97
C ASN A 55 17.84 3.81 -15.86
N PRO A 56 18.84 4.65 -16.17
CA PRO A 56 19.61 5.34 -15.14
C PRO A 56 18.69 6.13 -14.20
N HIS A 57 19.02 6.09 -12.92
CA HIS A 57 18.25 6.78 -11.88
C HIS A 57 19.10 7.80 -11.15
N ASP A 58 18.49 8.92 -10.76
CA ASP A 58 19.06 9.84 -9.81
C ASP A 58 18.72 9.34 -8.39
N PHE A 59 19.69 8.73 -7.72
CA PHE A 59 19.48 8.13 -6.41
C PHE A 59 19.07 9.15 -5.34
N MET A 60 19.52 10.40 -5.45
CA MET A 60 19.14 11.45 -4.49
C MET A 60 17.68 11.87 -4.68
N ALA A 61 17.23 12.00 -5.93
CA ALA A 61 15.83 12.29 -6.24
C ALA A 61 14.93 11.13 -5.79
N ASP A 62 15.36 9.89 -6.00
CA ASP A 62 14.66 8.70 -5.54
C ASP A 62 14.53 8.69 -4.02
N PHE A 63 15.63 8.98 -3.31
CA PHE A 63 15.62 9.05 -1.85
C PHE A 63 14.66 10.13 -1.35
N GLU A 64 14.70 11.33 -1.95
CA GLU A 64 13.80 12.43 -1.56
C GLU A 64 12.33 12.03 -1.71
N SER A 65 11.96 11.38 -2.81
CA SER A 65 10.58 10.95 -3.03
C SER A 65 10.14 9.81 -2.10
N GLU A 66 11.10 9.08 -1.50
CA GLU A 66 10.85 7.98 -0.57
C GLU A 66 10.87 8.42 0.90
N ILE A 67 11.22 9.66 1.22
CA ILE A 67 11.26 10.14 2.61
C ILE A 67 9.97 9.87 3.37
N PRO A 68 8.76 10.13 2.84
CA PRO A 68 7.52 9.79 3.55
C PRO A 68 7.42 8.31 3.92
N CYS A 69 7.96 7.42 3.09
CA CYS A 69 8.01 5.99 3.40
C CYS A 69 8.82 5.72 4.66
N TYR A 70 10.03 6.30 4.75
CA TYR A 70 10.89 6.10 5.92
C TYR A 70 10.28 6.70 7.19
N LEU A 71 9.58 7.83 7.07
CA LEU A 71 8.99 8.51 8.21
C LEU A 71 7.73 7.82 8.75
N TYR A 72 6.94 7.19 7.88
CA TYR A 72 5.59 6.76 8.23
C TYR A 72 5.32 5.28 8.05
N ALA A 73 6.24 4.50 7.47
CA ALA A 73 5.98 3.09 7.13
C ALA A 73 5.51 2.27 8.33
N GLU A 74 6.22 2.35 9.45
CA GLU A 74 5.88 1.60 10.65
C GLU A 74 4.52 1.98 11.19
N LYS A 75 4.24 3.28 11.24
CA LYS A 75 2.95 3.80 11.74
C LYS A 75 1.80 3.37 10.83
N VAL A 76 1.98 3.42 9.53
CA VAL A 76 0.97 2.97 8.57
C VAL A 76 0.68 1.48 8.75
N PHE A 77 1.72 0.68 8.87
CA PHE A 77 1.58 -0.75 9.10
C PHE A 77 0.83 -1.04 10.39
N ASP A 78 1.20 -0.39 11.48
CA ASP A 78 0.56 -0.59 12.79
C ASP A 78 -0.92 -0.20 12.74
N LEU A 79 -1.25 0.92 12.11
CA LEU A 79 -2.63 1.37 11.95
C LEU A 79 -3.44 0.38 11.11
N ALA A 80 -2.90 -0.06 9.98
CA ALA A 80 -3.58 -1.01 9.12
C ALA A 80 -3.82 -2.35 9.83
N ASN A 81 -2.82 -2.82 10.57
CA ASN A 81 -2.92 -4.08 11.30
C ASN A 81 -3.94 -4.02 12.45
N LYS A 82 -4.09 -2.84 13.08
CA LYS A 82 -5.08 -2.64 14.14
C LYS A 82 -6.50 -2.57 13.61
N ILE A 83 -6.69 -1.92 12.46
CA ILE A 83 -8.01 -1.60 11.92
C ILE A 83 -8.59 -2.76 11.12
N ALA A 84 -7.75 -3.50 10.39
CA ALA A 84 -8.21 -4.61 9.57
C ALA A 84 -8.86 -5.70 10.43
N THR A 85 -10.02 -6.17 10.01
CA THR A 85 -10.77 -7.22 10.69
C THR A 85 -11.46 -8.12 9.67
N SER A 86 -11.57 -9.41 9.99
CA SER A 86 -12.27 -10.37 9.14
C SER A 86 -13.80 -10.17 9.14
N ASN A 87 -14.32 -9.35 10.04
CA ASN A 87 -15.76 -9.06 10.12
C ASN A 87 -16.23 -8.06 9.07
N ASN A 88 -15.30 -7.32 8.46
CA ASN A 88 -15.59 -6.37 7.38
C ASN A 88 -15.18 -6.94 6.02
N SER A 89 -15.73 -6.41 4.94
CA SER A 89 -15.25 -6.73 3.60
C SER A 89 -13.85 -6.13 3.36
N ILE A 90 -13.16 -6.61 2.33
CA ILE A 90 -11.85 -6.08 1.94
C ILE A 90 -11.96 -4.59 1.61
N SER A 91 -12.99 -4.19 0.86
CA SER A 91 -13.22 -2.78 0.52
C SER A 91 -13.47 -1.91 1.75
N ASP A 92 -14.23 -2.40 2.71
CA ASP A 92 -14.51 -1.68 3.95
C ASP A 92 -13.24 -1.51 4.80
N ASN A 93 -12.42 -2.54 4.90
CA ASN A 93 -11.13 -2.47 5.58
C ASN A 93 -10.22 -1.44 4.92
N LEU A 94 -10.15 -1.45 3.59
CA LEU A 94 -9.35 -0.49 2.84
C LEU A 94 -9.79 0.94 3.13
N PHE A 95 -11.09 1.20 3.06
CA PHE A 95 -11.66 2.52 3.35
C PHE A 95 -11.34 2.96 4.77
N ASN A 96 -11.55 2.08 5.76
CA ASN A 96 -11.31 2.39 7.16
C ASN A 96 -9.84 2.72 7.43
N VAL A 97 -8.92 2.02 6.80
CA VAL A 97 -7.48 2.31 6.92
C VAL A 97 -7.18 3.71 6.37
N TYR A 98 -7.71 4.07 5.20
CA TYR A 98 -7.48 5.41 4.63
C TYR A 98 -8.10 6.52 5.47
N VAL A 99 -9.26 6.30 6.07
CA VAL A 99 -9.87 7.25 7.00
C VAL A 99 -8.92 7.52 8.18
N LYS A 100 -8.34 6.48 8.76
CA LYS A 100 -7.37 6.64 9.86
C LYS A 100 -6.10 7.34 9.41
N LEU A 101 -5.59 7.04 8.23
CA LEU A 101 -4.41 7.73 7.69
C LEU A 101 -4.68 9.22 7.50
N ASN A 102 -5.90 9.59 7.10
CA ASN A 102 -6.28 10.99 7.00
C ASN A 102 -6.33 11.65 8.37
N GLU A 103 -6.86 10.99 9.40
CA GLU A 103 -6.89 11.52 10.76
C GLU A 103 -5.50 11.82 11.31
N PHE A 104 -4.50 11.02 10.91
CA PHE A 104 -3.11 11.24 11.31
C PHE A 104 -2.31 12.11 10.33
N GLY A 105 -2.96 12.66 9.30
CA GLY A 105 -2.34 13.57 8.35
C GLY A 105 -1.38 12.90 7.35
N ILE A 106 -1.41 11.59 7.21
CA ILE A 106 -0.53 10.85 6.29
C ILE A 106 -1.05 10.95 4.85
N VAL A 107 -2.38 10.91 4.66
CA VAL A 107 -3.02 11.14 3.37
C VAL A 107 -4.04 12.28 3.48
N SER A 108 -4.36 12.91 2.36
CA SER A 108 -5.32 14.01 2.34
C SER A 108 -6.76 13.50 2.32
N LYS A 109 -7.71 14.39 2.62
CA LYS A 109 -9.13 14.09 2.55
C LYS A 109 -9.57 13.64 1.16
N ASN A 110 -8.90 14.11 0.11
CA ASN A 110 -9.24 13.74 -1.27
C ASN A 110 -9.09 12.24 -1.52
N GLU A 111 -8.18 11.56 -0.82
CA GLU A 111 -8.04 10.10 -0.92
C GLU A 111 -9.29 9.37 -0.45
N ILE A 112 -10.01 9.91 0.50
CA ILE A 112 -11.21 9.28 1.05
C ILE A 112 -12.39 9.48 0.11
N GLU A 113 -12.46 10.61 -0.58
CA GLU A 113 -13.57 11.01 -1.43
C GLU A 113 -13.53 10.38 -2.83
N ILE A 114 -12.40 9.77 -3.19
CA ILE A 114 -12.27 9.04 -4.45
C ILE A 114 -12.91 7.65 -4.29
#